data_306d323750e74c4707be304df460dfa7
#
_entry.id   306d323750e74c4707be304df460dfa7
#
_cell.length_a   1.000
_cell.length_b   1.000
_cell.length_c   1.000
_cell.angle_alpha   90.00
_cell.angle_beta   90.00
_cell.angle_gamma   90.00
#
_symmetry.space_group_name_H-M   'P 1'
#
loop_
_entity.id
_entity.type
_entity.pdbx_description
1 polymer ?
#
loop_
_entity_poly.entity_id
_entity_poly.type
_entity_poly.pdbx_seq_one_letter_code
_entity_poly.pdbx_strand_id
1 'polypeptide(L)'
;MKLVLPRIFRRADRKVKPAWQFKTTGDLWRILFSDSGRVVGEDRDPAAKTVTFFCLDETTGEVIWSGIKLEERWWIGMEAIFNGIVYLHEYAKPDLPQHQKIIALDLPTGKLLWRNDELRF
;
A
#
# COMPACT_ATOMS: atom_id res chain seq x y z
N MET A 1 0.89 10.01 -10.08
CA MET A 1 1.22 10.59 -8.75
C MET A 1 2.56 10.06 -8.26
N LYS A 2 3.26 10.83 -7.47
CA LYS A 2 4.54 10.44 -6.90
C LYS A 2 4.44 10.30 -5.39
N LEU A 3 5.10 9.29 -4.85
CA LEU A 3 5.39 9.22 -3.44
C LEU A 3 6.77 9.84 -3.21
N VAL A 4 6.83 10.90 -2.41
CA VAL A 4 8.06 11.61 -2.11
C VAL A 4 8.22 11.69 -0.60
N LEU A 5 9.36 11.18 -0.10
CA LEU A 5 9.71 11.31 1.32
C LEU A 5 10.86 12.31 1.45
N PRO A 6 10.63 13.44 2.13
CA PRO A 6 11.68 14.43 2.32
C PRO A 6 12.70 13.98 3.36
N ARG A 7 13.91 14.44 3.22
CA ARG A 7 14.89 14.34 4.30
C ARG A 7 14.47 15.26 5.43
N ILE A 8 14.88 14.91 6.64
CA ILE A 8 14.86 15.86 7.74
C ILE A 8 15.82 16.96 7.35
N PHE A 9 15.34 18.18 7.29
CA PHE A 9 16.18 19.31 6.89
C PHE A 9 16.53 20.17 8.11
N ARG A 10 17.65 20.87 7.99
CA ARG A 10 18.08 21.83 9.00
C ARG A 10 17.44 23.17 8.72
N ARG A 11 17.28 23.98 9.78
CA ARG A 11 16.70 25.30 9.66
C ARG A 11 17.41 26.19 8.63
N ALA A 12 18.72 26.02 8.46
CA ALA A 12 19.50 26.76 7.47
C ALA A 12 19.18 26.36 6.03
N ASP A 13 18.68 25.14 5.84
CA ASP A 13 18.32 24.63 4.53
C ASP A 13 16.88 25.01 4.22
N ARG A 14 16.70 26.01 3.41
CA ARG A 14 15.37 26.50 3.07
C ARG A 14 14.64 25.67 2.05
N LYS A 15 15.33 24.67 1.48
CA LYS A 15 14.75 23.76 0.49
C LYS A 15 14.74 22.36 1.04
N VAL A 16 13.57 21.74 1.00
CA VAL A 16 13.42 20.33 1.31
C VAL A 16 13.75 19.53 0.06
N LYS A 17 14.73 18.66 0.18
CA LYS A 17 15.09 17.76 -0.92
C LYS A 17 14.64 16.35 -0.57
N PRO A 18 13.98 15.65 -1.51
CA PRO A 18 13.60 14.26 -1.24
C PRO A 18 14.85 13.39 -1.12
N ALA A 19 14.79 12.42 -0.20
CA ALA A 19 15.81 11.39 -0.09
C ALA A 19 15.70 10.41 -1.26
N TRP A 20 14.48 10.14 -1.71
CA TRP A 20 14.17 9.30 -2.85
C TRP A 20 12.76 9.62 -3.35
N GLN A 21 12.43 9.11 -4.53
CA GLN A 21 11.12 9.26 -5.14
C GLN A 21 10.70 7.94 -5.76
N PHE A 22 9.40 7.67 -5.72
CA PHE A 22 8.79 6.56 -6.41
C PHE A 22 7.54 7.06 -7.12
N LYS A 23 7.43 6.79 -8.41
CA LYS A 23 6.30 7.24 -9.22
C LYS A 23 5.34 6.08 -9.47
N THR A 24 4.07 6.27 -9.10
CA THR A 24 3.01 5.32 -9.41
C THR A 24 2.50 5.55 -10.83
N THR A 25 1.92 4.52 -11.43
CA THR A 25 1.32 4.62 -12.77
C THR A 25 -0.07 5.24 -12.73
N GLY A 26 -0.80 5.01 -11.66
CA GLY A 26 -2.10 5.60 -11.40
C GLY A 26 -2.07 6.57 -10.24
N ASP A 27 -3.17 6.61 -9.48
CA ASP A 27 -3.29 7.47 -8.31
C ASP A 27 -2.77 6.76 -7.08
N LEU A 28 -1.88 7.42 -6.35
CA LEU A 28 -1.49 6.96 -5.02
C LEU A 28 -2.63 7.24 -4.06
N TRP A 29 -3.29 6.18 -3.61
CA TRP A 29 -4.49 6.30 -2.79
C TRP A 29 -4.19 6.27 -1.30
N ARG A 30 -3.34 5.35 -0.87
CA ARG A 30 -3.02 5.16 0.54
C ARG A 30 -1.65 4.53 0.68
N ILE A 31 -0.96 4.87 1.76
CA ILE A 31 0.29 4.23 2.16
C ILE A 31 0.23 3.85 3.63
N LEU A 32 0.92 2.78 3.97
CA LEU A 32 1.14 2.34 5.34
C LEU A 32 2.62 2.08 5.55
N PHE A 33 3.09 2.40 6.75
CA PHE A 33 4.48 2.14 7.14
C PHE A 33 4.51 0.94 8.09
N SER A 34 5.54 0.12 7.95
CA SER A 34 5.79 -0.98 8.88
C SER A 34 6.88 -0.63 9.88
N ASP A 35 6.92 -1.37 11.00
CA ASP A 35 7.99 -1.22 11.98
C ASP A 35 9.35 -1.66 11.43
N SER A 36 9.34 -2.45 10.38
CA SER A 36 10.56 -3.02 9.80
C SER A 36 11.13 -2.20 8.65
N GLY A 37 10.68 -0.94 8.48
CA GLY A 37 11.24 -0.05 7.48
C GLY A 37 10.70 -0.26 6.07
N ARG A 38 9.46 -0.71 5.96
CA ARG A 38 8.78 -0.87 4.66
C ARG A 38 7.65 0.12 4.51
N VAL A 39 7.39 0.53 3.27
CA VAL A 39 6.22 1.33 2.89
C VAL A 39 5.42 0.50 1.91
N VAL A 40 4.15 0.28 2.21
CA VAL A 40 3.23 -0.42 1.31
C VAL A 40 2.20 0.59 0.82
N GLY A 41 1.92 0.57 -0.47
CA GLY A 41 1.00 1.52 -1.07
C GLY A 41 0.01 0.90 -2.03
N GLU A 42 -1.05 1.65 -2.26
CA GLU A 42 -2.11 1.34 -3.23
C GLU A 42 -1.96 2.25 -4.44
N ASP A 43 -1.82 1.65 -5.60
CA ASP A 43 -1.76 2.33 -6.89
C ASP A 43 -3.07 2.03 -7.62
N ARG A 44 -3.93 3.05 -7.75
CA ARG A 44 -5.28 2.89 -8.29
C ARG A 44 -5.41 3.51 -9.67
N ASP A 45 -6.03 2.77 -10.57
CA ASP A 45 -6.42 3.25 -11.90
C ASP A 45 -7.96 3.35 -11.94
N PRO A 46 -8.53 4.55 -11.75
CA PRO A 46 -9.98 4.71 -11.75
C PRO A 46 -10.64 4.40 -13.10
N ALA A 47 -9.94 4.63 -14.20
CA ALA A 47 -10.47 4.37 -15.53
C ALA A 47 -10.61 2.87 -15.79
N ALA A 48 -9.58 2.11 -15.43
CA ALA A 48 -9.58 0.66 -15.59
C ALA A 48 -10.26 -0.08 -14.45
N LYS A 49 -10.55 0.60 -13.32
CA LYS A 49 -11.10 0.00 -12.10
C LYS A 49 -10.20 -1.12 -11.58
N THR A 50 -8.92 -0.80 -11.46
CA THR A 50 -7.92 -1.74 -10.93
C THR A 50 -7.11 -1.09 -9.83
N VAL A 51 -6.65 -1.90 -8.90
CA VAL A 51 -5.71 -1.49 -7.87
C VAL A 51 -4.58 -2.52 -7.81
N THR A 52 -3.36 -2.02 -7.68
CA THR A 52 -2.19 -2.86 -7.41
C THR A 52 -1.53 -2.37 -6.13
N PHE A 53 -0.81 -3.28 -5.50
CA PHE A 53 -0.09 -2.97 -4.27
C PHE A 53 1.41 -3.08 -4.52
N PHE A 54 2.17 -2.25 -3.83
CA PHE A 54 3.62 -2.24 -3.93
C PHE A 54 4.24 -2.07 -2.54
N CYS A 55 5.48 -2.46 -2.43
CA CYS A 55 6.26 -2.33 -1.19
C CYS A 55 7.64 -1.78 -1.51
N LEU A 56 8.04 -0.76 -0.77
CA LEU A 56 9.34 -0.11 -0.94
C LEU A 56 10.12 -0.19 0.36
N ASP A 57 11.44 -0.10 0.23
CA ASP A 57 12.30 0.19 1.36
C ASP A 57 12.12 1.66 1.76
N GLU A 58 11.79 1.92 3.02
CA GLU A 58 11.51 3.26 3.52
C GLU A 58 12.71 4.19 3.42
N THR A 59 13.91 3.66 3.59
CA THR A 59 15.13 4.45 3.60
C THR A 59 15.62 4.79 2.20
N THR A 60 15.58 3.82 1.29
CA THR A 60 16.18 3.94 -0.04
C THR A 60 15.19 4.16 -1.16
N GLY A 61 13.91 3.85 -0.94
CA GLY A 61 12.89 3.86 -1.98
C GLY A 61 13.00 2.69 -2.95
N GLU A 62 13.86 1.72 -2.67
CA GLU A 62 14.00 0.55 -3.52
C GLU A 62 12.72 -0.28 -3.52
N VAL A 63 12.32 -0.75 -4.68
CA VAL A 63 11.13 -1.60 -4.82
C VAL A 63 11.45 -3.00 -4.31
N ILE A 64 10.72 -3.42 -3.27
CA ILE A 64 10.81 -4.78 -2.73
C ILE A 64 9.92 -5.71 -3.55
N TRP A 65 8.69 -5.29 -3.77
CA TRP A 65 7.77 -5.95 -4.68
C TRP A 65 6.75 -4.93 -5.17
N SER A 66 6.12 -5.21 -6.32
CA SER A 66 5.14 -4.31 -6.91
C SER A 66 4.19 -5.08 -7.82
N GLY A 67 3.14 -4.39 -8.27
CA GLY A 67 2.19 -4.94 -9.22
C GLY A 67 1.36 -6.10 -8.69
N ILE A 68 1.23 -6.21 -7.37
CA ILE A 68 0.43 -7.28 -6.75
C ILE A 68 -1.05 -6.97 -6.97
N LYS A 69 -1.75 -7.91 -7.58
CA LYS A 69 -3.21 -7.84 -7.80
C LYS A 69 -3.87 -9.00 -7.10
N LEU A 70 -5.06 -8.73 -6.55
CA LEU A 70 -5.87 -9.76 -5.93
C LEU A 70 -7.04 -10.10 -6.85
N GLU A 71 -7.83 -11.10 -6.44
CA GLU A 71 -9.01 -11.52 -7.20
C GLU A 71 -10.03 -10.39 -7.33
N GLU A 72 -10.30 -9.67 -6.23
CA GLU A 72 -11.07 -8.43 -6.29
C GLU A 72 -10.16 -7.33 -6.83
N ARG A 73 -10.51 -6.73 -7.94
CA ARG A 73 -9.66 -5.80 -8.68
C ARG A 73 -9.76 -4.35 -8.22
N TRP A 74 -10.86 -3.96 -7.58
CA TRP A 74 -11.12 -2.56 -7.28
C TRP A 74 -11.62 -2.31 -5.86
N TRP A 75 -12.62 -3.07 -5.39
CA TRP A 75 -13.22 -2.85 -4.09
C TRP A 75 -12.45 -3.57 -3.00
N ILE A 76 -11.18 -3.25 -2.91
CA ILE A 76 -10.22 -3.82 -1.99
C ILE A 76 -9.26 -2.72 -1.53
N GLY A 77 -8.79 -2.78 -0.30
CA GLY A 77 -7.85 -1.81 0.24
C GLY A 77 -7.05 -2.38 1.38
N MET A 78 -6.07 -1.60 1.83
CA MET A 78 -5.23 -1.99 2.95
C MET A 78 -5.93 -1.71 4.27
N GLU A 79 -5.85 -2.66 5.19
CA GLU A 79 -6.35 -2.50 6.55
C GLU A 79 -5.23 -2.10 7.50
N ALA A 80 -4.16 -2.86 7.55
CA ALA A 80 -3.07 -2.66 8.49
C ALA A 80 -1.85 -3.48 8.11
N ILE A 81 -0.71 -3.13 8.71
CA ILE A 81 0.50 -3.95 8.69
C ILE A 81 0.82 -4.31 10.13
N PHE A 82 1.00 -5.60 10.40
CA PHE A 82 1.31 -6.07 11.73
C PHE A 82 2.12 -7.37 11.67
N ASN A 83 3.22 -7.44 12.42
CA ASN A 83 4.07 -8.63 12.51
C ASN A 83 4.48 -9.21 11.15
N GLY A 84 4.88 -8.34 10.22
CA GLY A 84 5.36 -8.80 8.92
C GLY A 84 4.26 -9.25 7.96
N ILE A 85 3.01 -8.90 8.25
CA ILE A 85 1.86 -9.25 7.42
C ILE A 85 1.13 -7.97 7.01
N VAL A 86 0.80 -7.88 5.73
CA VAL A 86 -0.07 -6.82 5.21
C VAL A 86 -1.49 -7.36 5.15
N TYR A 87 -2.38 -6.75 5.90
CA TYR A 87 -3.79 -7.12 5.91
C TYR A 87 -4.56 -6.23 4.97
N LEU A 88 -5.34 -6.86 4.08
CA LEU A 88 -6.23 -6.20 3.15
C LEU A 88 -7.67 -6.59 3.50
N HIS A 89 -8.60 -5.77 3.06
CA HIS A 89 -10.03 -6.06 3.17
C HIS A 89 -10.73 -5.75 1.86
N GLU A 90 -11.88 -6.37 1.62
CA GLU A 90 -12.79 -5.97 0.56
C GLU A 90 -13.92 -5.13 1.16
N TYR A 91 -14.61 -4.36 0.33
CA TYR A 91 -15.80 -3.62 0.75
C TYR A 91 -17.03 -4.47 0.53
N ALA A 92 -17.98 -4.40 1.47
CA ALA A 92 -19.21 -5.18 1.40
C ALA A 92 -20.02 -4.83 0.16
N LYS A 93 -20.08 -3.53 -0.14
CA LYS A 93 -20.69 -2.99 -1.36
C LYS A 93 -19.92 -1.72 -1.74
N PRO A 94 -19.95 -1.33 -3.02
CA PRO A 94 -19.20 -0.15 -3.48
C PRO A 94 -19.50 1.14 -2.73
N ASP A 95 -20.74 1.32 -2.27
CA ASP A 95 -21.21 2.54 -1.62
C ASP A 95 -21.31 2.42 -0.10
N LEU A 96 -20.92 1.29 0.49
CA LEU A 96 -20.96 1.08 1.93
C LEU A 96 -19.56 1.04 2.51
N PRO A 97 -19.35 1.68 3.67
CA PRO A 97 -18.05 1.67 4.33
C PRO A 97 -17.73 0.36 5.05
N GLN A 98 -18.66 -0.58 5.11
CA GLN A 98 -18.43 -1.84 5.79
C GLN A 98 -17.35 -2.65 5.11
N HIS A 99 -16.35 -3.03 5.87
CA HIS A 99 -15.27 -3.93 5.41
C HIS A 99 -15.72 -5.37 5.58
N GLN A 100 -15.27 -6.20 4.67
CA GLN A 100 -15.50 -7.64 4.73
C GLN A 100 -14.27 -8.38 4.23
N LYS A 101 -14.17 -9.64 4.67
CA LYS A 101 -13.06 -10.50 4.32
C LYS A 101 -11.74 -9.91 4.82
N ILE A 102 -10.81 -10.76 5.11
CA ILE A 102 -9.43 -10.35 5.41
C ILE A 102 -8.52 -11.19 4.52
N ILE A 103 -7.58 -10.51 3.91
CA ILE A 103 -6.57 -11.12 3.06
C ILE A 103 -5.23 -10.78 3.66
N ALA A 104 -4.38 -11.77 3.83
CA ALA A 104 -3.06 -11.59 4.43
C ALA A 104 -1.99 -11.83 3.38
N LEU A 105 -1.14 -10.82 3.19
CA LEU A 105 0.03 -10.91 2.33
C LEU A 105 1.28 -10.92 3.19
N ASP A 106 2.28 -11.66 2.74
CA ASP A 106 3.60 -11.64 3.35
C ASP A 106 4.29 -10.31 3.05
N LEU A 107 4.66 -9.55 4.07
CA LEU A 107 5.27 -8.24 3.86
C LEU A 107 6.59 -8.33 3.07
N PRO A 108 7.52 -9.26 3.37
CA PRO A 108 8.77 -9.33 2.60
C PRO A 108 8.62 -9.70 1.13
N THR A 109 7.59 -10.45 0.75
CA THR A 109 7.48 -11.01 -0.61
C THR A 109 6.24 -10.58 -1.38
N GLY A 110 5.21 -10.10 -0.70
CA GLY A 110 3.92 -9.78 -1.31
C GLY A 110 3.08 -11.00 -1.65
N LYS A 111 3.49 -12.19 -1.22
CA LYS A 111 2.75 -13.42 -1.50
C LYS A 111 1.51 -13.53 -0.64
N LEU A 112 0.44 -14.06 -1.22
CA LEU A 112 -0.78 -14.37 -0.48
C LEU A 112 -0.50 -15.49 0.52
N LEU A 113 -0.76 -15.22 1.80
CA LEU A 113 -0.59 -16.21 2.86
C LEU A 113 -1.90 -16.95 3.13
N TRP A 114 -2.97 -16.21 3.32
CA TRP A 114 -4.30 -16.75 3.58
C TRP A 114 -5.36 -15.69 3.37
N ARG A 115 -6.61 -16.13 3.35
CA ARG A 115 -7.76 -15.23 3.32
C ARG A 115 -8.89 -15.81 4.16
N ASN A 116 -9.71 -14.94 4.72
CA ASN A 116 -10.92 -15.30 5.45
C ASN A 116 -12.09 -14.57 4.80
N ASP A 117 -12.95 -15.30 4.12
CA ASP A 117 -14.05 -14.75 3.35
C ASP A 117 -15.33 -14.54 4.16
N GLU A 118 -15.32 -14.91 5.45
CA GLU A 118 -16.53 -14.86 6.29
C GLU A 118 -16.57 -13.64 7.20
N LEU A 119 -15.46 -12.95 7.39
CA LEU A 119 -15.40 -11.80 8.29
C LEU A 119 -16.18 -10.59 7.76
N ARG A 120 -16.80 -9.86 8.71
CA ARG A 120 -17.43 -8.56 8.49
C ARG A 120 -17.03 -7.64 9.63
N PHE A 121 -16.73 -6.39 9.31
CA PHE A 121 -16.31 -5.45 10.37
C PHE A 121 -16.40 -3.98 9.96
#